data_3fb34783b748dcbc6e0a51c86258bdd7
#
_entry.id   3fb34783b748dcbc6e0a51c86258bdd7
#
_cell.length_a   1.000
_cell.length_b   1.000
_cell.length_c   1.000
_cell.angle_alpha   90.00
_cell.angle_beta   90.00
_cell.angle_gamma   90.00
#
_symmetry.space_group_name_H-M   'P 1'
#
loop_
_entity.id
_entity.type
_entity.pdbx_description
1 polymer ?
#
loop_
_entity_poly.entity_id
_entity_poly.type
_entity_poly.pdbx_seq_one_letter_code
_entity_poly.pdbx_strand_id
1 'polypeptide(L)'
;MIFMFGRTVSGFGSRAKRGAAPLSLSLNVTSGDLEVVGPAGGTVTAGIVDFGINITATASGGAGGYSYAWTNTEMADDDGVFSVYATGTTNASSYSGLVIAMDTSGDFGGEEHTGSYRIRCTVTDSASATATADFTLNVTGIVE
;
A
#
# COMPACT_ATOMS: atom_id res chain seq x y z
N MET A 1 76.48 -16.64 -14.87
CA MET A 1 75.62 -15.45 -15.14
C MET A 1 74.18 -15.93 -15.14
N ILE A 2 73.41 -15.72 -14.05
CA ILE A 2 72.05 -16.21 -13.86
C ILE A 2 71.13 -15.05 -14.01
N PHE A 3 70.27 -15.02 -15.04
CA PHE A 3 69.20 -14.05 -15.19
C PHE A 3 67.99 -14.53 -14.46
N MET A 4 67.60 -13.87 -13.37
CA MET A 4 66.29 -14.02 -12.72
C MET A 4 65.28 -13.16 -13.42
N PHE A 5 64.31 -13.72 -14.10
CA PHE A 5 63.12 -13.04 -14.56
C PHE A 5 62.13 -12.91 -13.40
N GLY A 6 62.02 -11.72 -12.86
CA GLY A 6 60.98 -11.39 -11.91
C GLY A 6 59.62 -11.35 -12.64
N ARG A 7 58.70 -12.28 -12.30
CA ARG A 7 57.30 -12.20 -12.68
C ARG A 7 56.59 -11.19 -11.77
N THR A 8 56.27 -10.06 -12.30
CA THR A 8 55.31 -9.14 -11.69
C THR A 8 53.91 -9.78 -11.82
N VAL A 9 53.33 -10.22 -10.72
CA VAL A 9 51.93 -10.61 -10.65
C VAL A 9 51.13 -9.30 -10.61
N SER A 10 50.51 -8.94 -11.73
CA SER A 10 49.52 -7.88 -11.77
C SER A 10 48.39 -8.21 -10.84
N GLY A 11 48.19 -7.40 -9.80
CA GLY A 11 47.12 -7.56 -8.87
C GLY A 11 45.78 -7.56 -9.60
N PHE A 12 45.00 -8.61 -9.37
CA PHE A 12 43.58 -8.61 -9.71
C PHE A 12 42.92 -7.48 -8.92
N GLY A 13 42.64 -6.36 -9.62
CA GLY A 13 41.80 -5.31 -9.07
C GLY A 13 40.50 -5.94 -8.65
N SER A 14 40.26 -6.00 -7.34
CA SER A 14 38.94 -6.37 -6.83
C SER A 14 37.93 -5.38 -7.43
N ARG A 15 37.10 -5.86 -8.35
CA ARG A 15 35.91 -5.12 -8.78
C ARG A 15 35.17 -4.78 -7.51
N ALA A 16 35.12 -3.51 -7.16
CA ALA A 16 34.23 -3.05 -6.11
C ALA A 16 32.85 -3.60 -6.44
N LYS A 17 32.30 -4.44 -5.55
CA LYS A 17 30.90 -4.88 -5.64
C LYS A 17 30.09 -3.59 -5.73
N ARG A 18 29.49 -3.33 -6.88
CA ARG A 18 28.46 -2.29 -6.98
C ARG A 18 27.43 -2.63 -5.91
N GLY A 19 27.31 -1.78 -4.91
CA GLY A 19 26.27 -1.96 -3.90
C GLY A 19 24.92 -2.12 -4.61
N ALA A 20 24.07 -2.98 -4.09
CA ALA A 20 22.70 -3.11 -4.60
C ALA A 20 22.05 -1.71 -4.60
N ALA A 21 21.25 -1.41 -5.62
CA ALA A 21 20.46 -0.19 -5.62
C ALA A 21 19.58 -0.15 -4.35
N PRO A 22 19.29 1.02 -3.77
CA PRO A 22 18.39 1.11 -2.63
C PRO A 22 17.05 0.45 -2.92
N LEU A 23 16.45 -0.17 -1.89
CA LEU A 23 15.09 -0.68 -1.98
C LEU A 23 14.12 0.48 -2.20
N SER A 24 13.23 0.35 -3.16
CA SER A 24 12.18 1.32 -3.45
C SER A 24 10.84 0.61 -3.68
N LEU A 25 9.75 1.33 -3.41
CA LEU A 25 8.38 0.85 -3.59
C LEU A 25 7.57 1.93 -4.30
N SER A 26 6.76 1.53 -5.27
CA SER A 26 5.77 2.39 -5.91
C SER A 26 4.41 1.69 -5.98
N LEU A 27 3.32 2.46 -5.99
CA LEU A 27 1.98 1.98 -6.26
C LEU A 27 1.55 2.44 -7.67
N ASN A 28 0.71 1.63 -8.32
CA ASN A 28 0.12 1.98 -9.62
C ASN A 28 -0.86 3.16 -9.53
N VAL A 29 -1.47 3.36 -8.37
CA VAL A 29 -2.36 4.47 -8.03
C VAL A 29 -2.05 4.98 -6.63
N THR A 30 -2.29 6.27 -6.35
CA THR A 30 -1.98 6.90 -5.06
C THR A 30 -3.22 7.44 -4.34
N SER A 31 -4.36 7.48 -5.01
CA SER A 31 -5.65 7.85 -4.42
C SER A 31 -6.80 7.26 -5.20
N GLY A 32 -7.96 7.19 -4.56
CA GLY A 32 -9.23 6.79 -5.16
C GLY A 32 -10.40 7.23 -4.29
N ASP A 33 -11.58 7.25 -4.88
CA ASP A 33 -12.81 7.67 -4.24
C ASP A 33 -13.77 6.48 -4.16
N LEU A 34 -14.39 6.31 -2.99
CA LEU A 34 -15.39 5.29 -2.70
C LEU A 34 -16.68 5.99 -2.26
N GLU A 35 -17.78 5.62 -2.88
CA GLU A 35 -19.10 6.07 -2.49
C GLU A 35 -19.89 4.94 -1.80
N VAL A 36 -20.49 5.25 -0.66
CA VAL A 36 -21.38 4.33 0.07
C VAL A 36 -22.77 4.93 0.07
N VAL A 37 -23.71 4.30 -0.58
CA VAL A 37 -25.10 4.78 -0.69
C VAL A 37 -26.05 3.79 -0.04
N GLY A 38 -26.96 4.25 0.79
CA GLY A 38 -27.98 3.41 1.39
C GLY A 38 -29.06 4.15 2.15
N PRO A 39 -30.11 3.41 2.55
CA PRO A 39 -31.23 4.00 3.28
C PRO A 39 -30.83 4.41 4.69
N ALA A 40 -31.57 5.34 5.27
CA ALA A 40 -31.47 5.68 6.69
C ALA A 40 -31.79 4.46 7.59
N GLY A 41 -31.15 4.40 8.75
CA GLY A 41 -31.50 3.46 9.81
C GLY A 41 -30.81 2.09 9.73
N GLY A 42 -29.53 2.01 9.40
CA GLY A 42 -28.80 0.74 9.38
C GLY A 42 -27.31 0.85 9.17
N THR A 43 -26.72 -0.23 8.68
CA THR A 43 -25.30 -0.23 8.26
C THR A 43 -25.25 -0.61 6.78
N VAL A 44 -24.55 0.19 6.00
CA VAL A 44 -24.35 -0.03 4.57
C VAL A 44 -22.86 -0.26 4.30
N THR A 45 -22.53 -1.08 3.31
CA THR A 45 -21.13 -1.41 3.00
C THR A 45 -20.84 -1.22 1.53
N ALA A 46 -19.60 -0.79 1.23
CA ALA A 46 -19.08 -0.73 -0.14
C ALA A 46 -17.62 -1.21 -0.18
N GLY A 47 -17.30 -2.01 -1.17
CA GLY A 47 -15.94 -2.52 -1.40
C GLY A 47 -15.18 -1.70 -2.43
N ILE A 48 -13.88 -1.51 -2.22
CA ILE A 48 -13.04 -0.77 -3.19
C ILE A 48 -13.05 -1.41 -4.58
N VAL A 49 -13.22 -2.72 -4.67
CA VAL A 49 -13.27 -3.45 -5.95
C VAL A 49 -14.52 -3.12 -6.77
N ASP A 50 -15.62 -2.77 -6.11
CA ASP A 50 -16.88 -2.40 -6.76
C ASP A 50 -16.74 -1.07 -7.52
N PHE A 51 -15.78 -0.25 -7.13
CA PHE A 51 -15.43 1.03 -7.76
C PHE A 51 -14.20 0.94 -8.67
N GLY A 52 -13.75 -0.29 -8.97
CA GLY A 52 -12.61 -0.53 -9.86
C GLY A 52 -11.25 -0.14 -9.27
N ILE A 53 -11.16 0.05 -7.97
CA ILE A 53 -9.92 0.39 -7.28
C ILE A 53 -9.10 -0.89 -7.06
N ASN A 54 -8.03 -1.03 -7.84
CA ASN A 54 -7.06 -2.10 -7.73
C ASN A 54 -5.67 -1.52 -7.46
N ILE A 55 -5.16 -1.72 -6.25
CA ILE A 55 -3.87 -1.20 -5.83
C ILE A 55 -2.80 -2.27 -6.04
N THR A 56 -1.79 -1.97 -6.82
CA THR A 56 -0.64 -2.87 -7.06
C THR A 56 0.66 -2.18 -6.67
N ALA A 57 1.45 -2.87 -5.86
CA ALA A 57 2.75 -2.43 -5.41
C ALA A 57 3.86 -3.06 -6.27
N THR A 58 4.82 -2.25 -6.67
CA THR A 58 6.02 -2.68 -7.40
C THR A 58 7.26 -2.30 -6.62
N ALA A 59 8.00 -3.31 -6.16
CA ALA A 59 9.28 -3.14 -5.48
C ALA A 59 10.43 -3.26 -6.45
N SER A 60 11.50 -2.51 -6.23
CA SER A 60 12.75 -2.61 -7.01
C SER A 60 13.97 -2.28 -6.15
N GLY A 61 15.15 -2.74 -6.58
CA GLY A 61 16.40 -2.55 -5.82
C GLY A 61 16.50 -3.49 -4.62
N GLY A 62 17.28 -3.12 -3.61
CA GLY A 62 17.52 -3.93 -2.42
C GLY A 62 18.16 -5.29 -2.71
N ALA A 63 17.95 -6.26 -1.82
CA ALA A 63 18.48 -7.62 -1.92
C ALA A 63 17.54 -8.59 -2.65
N GLY A 64 16.37 -8.13 -3.11
CA GLY A 64 15.32 -9.00 -3.67
C GLY A 64 14.59 -9.82 -2.61
N GLY A 65 13.77 -10.80 -3.04
CA GLY A 65 13.02 -11.64 -2.10
C GLY A 65 11.98 -10.85 -1.32
N TYR A 66 11.18 -10.06 -2.02
CA TYR A 66 10.25 -9.11 -1.43
C TYR A 66 9.05 -9.78 -0.74
N SER A 67 8.73 -9.31 0.45
CA SER A 67 7.47 -9.57 1.15
C SER A 67 6.71 -8.25 1.34
N TYR A 68 5.38 -8.32 1.28
CA TYR A 68 4.50 -7.15 1.34
C TYR A 68 3.59 -7.24 2.54
N ALA A 69 3.38 -6.10 3.20
CA ALA A 69 2.41 -5.96 4.29
C ALA A 69 1.57 -4.70 4.05
N TRP A 70 0.25 -4.82 4.21
CA TRP A 70 -0.68 -3.73 4.04
C TRP A 70 -1.37 -3.40 5.36
N THR A 71 -1.52 -2.10 5.61
CA THR A 71 -2.22 -1.59 6.80
C THR A 71 -3.18 -0.47 6.40
N ASN A 72 -4.32 -0.41 7.10
CA ASN A 72 -5.31 0.64 6.95
C ASN A 72 -5.27 1.54 8.18
N THR A 73 -5.38 2.85 7.98
CA THR A 73 -5.45 3.83 9.05
C THR A 73 -6.49 4.87 8.67
N GLU A 74 -7.49 5.07 9.52
CA GLU A 74 -8.41 6.18 9.40
C GLU A 74 -7.65 7.50 9.58
N MET A 75 -7.92 8.45 8.70
CA MET A 75 -7.30 9.77 8.73
C MET A 75 -8.32 10.86 9.09
N ALA A 76 -9.55 10.74 8.60
CA ALA A 76 -10.65 11.62 8.89
C ALA A 76 -11.97 10.86 8.78
N ASP A 77 -12.92 11.21 9.62
CA ASP A 77 -14.31 10.79 9.60
C ASP A 77 -15.11 11.92 10.27
N ASP A 78 -15.89 12.65 9.48
CA ASP A 78 -16.52 13.90 9.92
C ASP A 78 -17.48 13.67 11.08
N ASP A 79 -18.18 12.54 11.10
CA ASP A 79 -19.24 12.24 12.07
C ASP A 79 -19.02 10.91 12.82
N GLY A 80 -17.92 10.21 12.56
CA GLY A 80 -17.63 8.92 13.17
C GLY A 80 -18.52 7.77 12.67
N VAL A 81 -19.05 7.91 11.44
CA VAL A 81 -19.99 6.96 10.84
C VAL A 81 -19.32 5.85 10.05
N PHE A 82 -18.04 6.04 9.64
CA PHE A 82 -17.33 5.06 8.84
C PHE A 82 -16.51 4.09 9.69
N SER A 83 -16.42 2.87 9.23
CA SER A 83 -15.55 1.84 9.81
C SER A 83 -15.03 0.88 8.76
N VAL A 84 -13.90 0.22 9.04
CA VAL A 84 -13.42 -0.89 8.20
C VAL A 84 -14.22 -2.13 8.54
N TYR A 85 -15.07 -2.57 7.62
CA TYR A 85 -15.88 -3.80 7.76
C TYR A 85 -15.07 -5.05 7.43
N ALA A 86 -14.24 -4.99 6.37
CA ALA A 86 -13.34 -6.06 6.00
C ALA A 86 -12.02 -5.49 5.49
N THR A 87 -10.93 -6.11 5.87
CA THR A 87 -9.59 -5.76 5.36
C THR A 87 -9.31 -6.50 4.06
N GLY A 88 -8.59 -5.88 3.15
CA GLY A 88 -8.12 -6.52 1.94
C GLY A 88 -7.02 -7.56 2.18
N THR A 89 -6.48 -8.11 1.10
CA THR A 89 -5.35 -9.05 1.11
C THR A 89 -4.09 -8.37 1.66
N THR A 90 -3.48 -8.94 2.70
CA THR A 90 -2.40 -8.27 3.44
C THR A 90 -0.99 -8.74 3.10
N ASN A 91 -0.82 -9.86 2.38
CA ASN A 91 0.49 -10.48 2.12
C ASN A 91 0.82 -10.63 0.62
N ALA A 92 0.22 -9.82 -0.23
CA ALA A 92 0.45 -9.86 -1.68
C ALA A 92 0.92 -8.50 -2.19
N SER A 93 1.52 -8.47 -3.38
CA SER A 93 1.85 -7.23 -4.07
C SER A 93 0.63 -6.45 -4.56
N SER A 94 -0.56 -7.05 -4.53
CA SER A 94 -1.83 -6.39 -4.82
C SER A 94 -2.71 -6.35 -3.57
N TYR A 95 -3.48 -5.29 -3.42
CA TYR A 95 -4.41 -5.08 -2.33
C TYR A 95 -5.82 -4.94 -2.87
N SER A 96 -6.73 -5.81 -2.40
CA SER A 96 -8.13 -5.84 -2.79
C SER A 96 -8.98 -6.37 -1.63
N GLY A 97 -10.29 -6.22 -1.74
CA GLY A 97 -11.23 -6.74 -0.75
C GLY A 97 -11.41 -5.86 0.49
N LEU A 98 -10.85 -4.64 0.53
CA LEU A 98 -11.22 -3.67 1.55
C LEU A 98 -12.69 -3.28 1.37
N VAL A 99 -13.43 -3.33 2.45
CA VAL A 99 -14.85 -2.92 2.52
C VAL A 99 -14.97 -1.89 3.64
N ILE A 100 -15.59 -0.77 3.33
CA ILE A 100 -15.96 0.26 4.30
C ILE A 100 -17.46 0.10 4.63
N ALA A 101 -17.79 0.19 5.90
CA ALA A 101 -19.15 0.29 6.39
C ALA A 101 -19.46 1.73 6.81
N MET A 102 -20.68 2.17 6.53
CA MET A 102 -21.26 3.41 7.03
C MET A 102 -22.43 3.07 7.93
N ASP A 103 -22.45 3.60 9.16
CA ASP A 103 -23.55 3.49 10.10
C ASP A 103 -24.53 4.66 9.89
N THR A 104 -25.72 4.36 9.37
CA THR A 104 -26.79 5.31 9.11
C THR A 104 -27.89 5.28 10.16
N SER A 105 -27.65 4.65 11.31
CA SER A 105 -28.69 4.37 12.32
C SER A 105 -29.32 5.63 12.95
N GLY A 106 -28.60 6.77 12.92
CA GLY A 106 -29.07 8.07 13.40
C GLY A 106 -29.49 9.05 12.31
N ASP A 107 -29.37 8.69 11.04
CA ASP A 107 -29.43 9.61 9.91
C ASP A 107 -30.83 9.67 9.30
N PHE A 108 -31.08 10.75 8.60
CA PHE A 108 -32.28 10.99 7.81
C PHE A 108 -31.90 11.08 6.33
N GLY A 109 -32.83 10.80 5.43
CA GLY A 109 -32.57 10.86 4.00
C GLY A 109 -32.08 12.25 3.55
N GLY A 110 -31.08 12.26 2.67
CA GLY A 110 -30.42 13.47 2.14
C GLY A 110 -29.19 13.92 2.90
N GLU A 111 -28.73 13.18 3.90
CA GLU A 111 -27.48 13.46 4.58
C GLU A 111 -26.27 12.92 3.79
N GLU A 112 -25.17 13.65 3.86
CA GLU A 112 -23.90 13.29 3.25
C GLU A 112 -22.79 13.34 4.29
N HIS A 113 -21.96 12.30 4.33
CA HIS A 113 -20.83 12.15 5.22
C HIS A 113 -19.56 12.02 4.42
N THR A 114 -18.43 12.49 4.98
CA THR A 114 -17.12 12.33 4.33
C THR A 114 -16.11 11.74 5.28
N GLY A 115 -15.20 10.94 4.73
CA GLY A 115 -14.11 10.33 5.47
C GLY A 115 -12.91 10.01 4.59
N SER A 116 -11.81 9.63 5.20
CA SER A 116 -10.64 9.18 4.45
C SER A 116 -9.83 8.15 5.21
N TYR A 117 -9.21 7.25 4.44
CA TYR A 117 -8.32 6.21 4.95
C TYR A 117 -6.98 6.25 4.22
N ARG A 118 -5.90 6.03 4.95
CA ARG A 118 -4.60 5.74 4.38
C ARG A 118 -4.39 4.23 4.34
N ILE A 119 -4.11 3.70 3.15
CA ILE A 119 -3.72 2.32 2.93
C ILE A 119 -2.22 2.36 2.63
N ARG A 120 -1.42 1.79 3.53
CA ARG A 120 0.04 1.75 3.44
C ARG A 120 0.51 0.37 3.05
N CYS A 121 1.33 0.29 1.99
CA CYS A 121 2.13 -0.88 1.70
C CYS A 121 3.53 -0.71 2.28
N THR A 122 4.00 -1.73 2.97
CA THR A 122 5.39 -1.88 3.39
C THR A 122 5.98 -3.09 2.68
N VAL A 123 7.06 -2.89 1.94
CA VAL A 123 7.84 -3.99 1.38
C VAL A 123 9.10 -4.21 2.22
N THR A 124 9.43 -5.48 2.44
CA THR A 124 10.67 -5.90 3.10
C THR A 124 11.44 -6.82 2.17
N ASP A 125 12.74 -6.57 1.99
CA ASP A 125 13.61 -7.44 1.20
C ASP A 125 14.28 -8.53 2.05
N SER A 126 15.02 -9.44 1.40
CA SER A 126 15.70 -10.54 2.08
C SER A 126 16.84 -10.11 3.02
N ALA A 127 17.29 -8.86 2.95
CA ALA A 127 18.24 -8.25 3.87
C ALA A 127 17.57 -7.45 4.99
N SER A 128 16.24 -7.54 5.13
CA SER A 128 15.43 -6.79 6.11
C SER A 128 15.40 -5.28 5.90
N ALA A 129 15.77 -4.77 4.72
CA ALA A 129 15.53 -3.39 4.35
C ALA A 129 14.04 -3.21 4.03
N THR A 130 13.48 -2.04 4.36
CA THR A 130 12.07 -1.73 4.15
C THR A 130 11.90 -0.48 3.31
N ALA A 131 10.80 -0.44 2.53
CA ALA A 131 10.31 0.75 1.85
C ALA A 131 8.78 0.80 1.97
N THR A 132 8.20 2.00 1.97
CA THR A 132 6.76 2.20 2.12
C THR A 132 6.20 3.06 1.01
N ALA A 133 4.92 2.83 0.67
CA ALA A 133 4.15 3.69 -0.21
C ALA A 133 2.69 3.74 0.27
N ASP A 134 2.05 4.90 0.12
CA ASP A 134 0.71 5.17 0.62
C ASP A 134 -0.28 5.39 -0.53
N PHE A 135 -1.50 4.90 -0.31
CA PHE A 135 -2.69 5.21 -1.11
C PHE A 135 -3.71 5.89 -0.19
N THR A 136 -4.34 6.95 -0.67
CA THR A 136 -5.43 7.64 0.04
C THR A 136 -6.76 7.24 -0.55
N LEU A 137 -7.65 6.67 0.28
CA LEU A 137 -9.03 6.40 -0.03
C LEU A 137 -9.89 7.52 0.54
N ASN A 138 -10.57 8.27 -0.31
CA ASN A 138 -11.62 9.19 0.12
C ASN A 138 -12.94 8.42 0.12
N VAL A 139 -13.77 8.67 1.12
CA VAL A 139 -15.07 8.01 1.25
C VAL A 139 -16.15 9.08 1.33
N THR A 140 -17.17 8.92 0.51
CA THR A 140 -18.42 9.72 0.59
C THR A 140 -19.56 8.77 0.90
N GLY A 141 -20.31 9.08 1.93
CA GLY A 141 -21.52 8.37 2.32
C GLY A 141 -22.77 9.21 1.97
N ILE A 142 -23.74 8.60 1.35
CA ILE A 142 -25.02 9.25 0.99
C ILE A 142 -26.17 8.46 1.60
N VAL A 143 -26.99 9.13 2.39
CA VAL A 143 -28.19 8.55 3.00
C VAL A 143 -29.41 8.94 2.17
N GLU A 144 -30.16 7.95 1.63
CA GLU A 144 -31.35 8.13 0.80
C GLU A 144 -32.66 8.00 1.59
#